data_1e16ce4040cf4a6e445989d15873a67b
#
_entry.id   1e16ce4040cf4a6e445989d15873a67b
#
_cell.length_a   1.000
_cell.length_b   1.000
_cell.length_c   1.000
_cell.angle_alpha   90.00
_cell.angle_beta   90.00
_cell.angle_gamma   90.00
#
_symmetry.space_group_name_H-M   'P 1'
#
loop_
_entity.id
_entity.type
_entity.pdbx_description
1 polymer ?
#
loop_
_entity_poly.entity_id
_entity_poly.type
_entity_poly.pdbx_seq_one_letter_code
_entity_poly.pdbx_strand_id
1 'polypeptide(L)'
;MKQRVCICGGGNLGHVVTGFLAIHGDCEVSLLTRHPEHWQRQLTIRMPEGDTRQGEISVITSRPAEVIPTADIVLLCLPGFSIREELQLIRPFLRTGTAVGSIVSSTGFFFEAQELLPATTPLFGFQRVPFIARTTAYGQAADLLGYKPSLNVAIEQTADKARLCSTLEQLFHTPTTLMQSYYEVSLTNSNPILHPSRLYTMWKNWHEGIVYPVQPKFYEEWTDEASALLIAMDREFQQLLQVLPVREGSIPTILDYYESSDAASLTRKLRSIQAFKGILAPMKTVEGGFVPDFSSRYFTEDFPYGLRIIQQQARKHQIPVPTIDRVMAWGIKKTAL
;
A
#
# COMPACT_ATOMS: atom_id res chain seq x y z
N MET A 1 -0.50 20.77 -24.52
CA MET A 1 0.39 19.59 -24.66
C MET A 1 -0.20 18.49 -23.78
N LYS A 2 -0.17 17.24 -24.23
CA LYS A 2 -0.55 16.09 -23.40
C LYS A 2 0.40 15.99 -22.21
N GLN A 3 -0.12 15.57 -21.04
CA GLN A 3 0.73 15.28 -19.90
C GLN A 3 1.59 14.03 -20.15
N ARG A 4 2.80 14.02 -19.63
CA ARG A 4 3.72 12.88 -19.69
C ARG A 4 3.79 12.22 -18.34
N VAL A 5 3.30 10.97 -18.28
CA VAL A 5 3.23 10.19 -17.06
C VAL A 5 4.23 9.04 -17.13
N CYS A 6 5.14 8.98 -16.18
CA CYS A 6 6.06 7.86 -16.01
C CYS A 6 5.56 6.95 -14.89
N ILE A 7 5.27 5.69 -15.22
CA ILE A 7 4.92 4.66 -14.25
C ILE A 7 6.19 3.94 -13.81
N CYS A 8 6.42 3.86 -12.49
CA CYS A 8 7.50 3.08 -11.90
C CYS A 8 6.93 1.79 -11.30
N GLY A 9 7.33 0.65 -11.84
CA GLY A 9 6.95 -0.67 -11.34
C GLY A 9 6.14 -1.53 -12.31
N GLY A 10 6.52 -2.79 -12.42
CA GLY A 10 5.97 -3.79 -13.34
C GLY A 10 5.13 -4.90 -12.66
N GLY A 11 4.51 -4.63 -11.50
CA GLY A 11 3.60 -5.57 -10.84
C GLY A 11 2.18 -5.54 -11.41
N ASN A 12 1.24 -6.28 -10.80
CA ASN A 12 -0.17 -6.31 -11.23
C ASN A 12 -0.76 -4.91 -11.41
N LEU A 13 -0.56 -4.05 -10.41
CA LEU A 13 -1.09 -2.69 -10.45
C LEU A 13 -0.38 -1.84 -11.52
N GLY A 14 0.95 -1.95 -11.66
CA GLY A 14 1.71 -1.25 -12.69
C GLY A 14 1.24 -1.61 -14.10
N HIS A 15 0.95 -2.89 -14.39
CA HIS A 15 0.38 -3.31 -15.68
C HIS A 15 -0.94 -2.63 -15.96
N VAL A 16 -1.90 -2.71 -15.02
CA VAL A 16 -3.25 -2.17 -15.25
C VAL A 16 -3.23 -0.65 -15.32
N VAL A 17 -2.48 0.05 -14.46
CA VAL A 17 -2.37 1.51 -14.49
C VAL A 17 -1.73 1.98 -15.80
N THR A 18 -0.61 1.36 -16.21
CA THR A 18 0.05 1.67 -17.50
C THR A 18 -0.89 1.49 -18.67
N GLY A 19 -1.56 0.34 -18.74
CA GLY A 19 -2.48 0.03 -19.83
C GLY A 19 -3.71 0.93 -19.83
N PHE A 20 -4.31 1.18 -18.66
CA PHE A 20 -5.47 2.06 -18.53
C PHE A 20 -5.18 3.47 -19.05
N LEU A 21 -4.09 4.08 -18.60
CA LEU A 21 -3.70 5.42 -19.05
C LEU A 21 -3.37 5.46 -20.55
N ALA A 22 -2.69 4.44 -21.06
CA ALA A 22 -2.34 4.35 -22.46
C ALA A 22 -3.57 4.16 -23.39
N ILE A 23 -4.57 3.38 -22.95
CA ILE A 23 -5.83 3.15 -23.68
C ILE A 23 -6.65 4.44 -23.82
N HIS A 24 -6.77 5.22 -22.74
CA HIS A 24 -7.57 6.46 -22.78
C HIS A 24 -6.88 7.57 -23.58
N GLY A 25 -5.55 7.55 -23.64
CA GLY A 25 -4.80 8.48 -24.49
C GLY A 25 -4.79 9.94 -24.03
N ASP A 26 -5.23 10.22 -22.80
CA ASP A 26 -5.21 11.58 -22.22
C ASP A 26 -3.81 12.06 -21.88
N CYS A 27 -2.88 11.13 -21.73
CA CYS A 27 -1.48 11.40 -21.49
C CYS A 27 -0.57 10.55 -22.38
N GLU A 28 0.70 10.90 -22.43
CA GLU A 28 1.78 10.07 -22.95
C GLU A 28 2.34 9.22 -21.81
N VAL A 29 2.35 7.89 -21.96
CA VAL A 29 2.75 6.96 -20.91
C VAL A 29 4.13 6.40 -21.20
N SER A 30 5.03 6.51 -20.23
CA SER A 30 6.29 5.77 -20.18
C SER A 30 6.34 4.83 -18.98
N LEU A 31 7.14 3.79 -19.08
CA LEU A 31 7.31 2.76 -18.04
C LEU A 31 8.77 2.63 -17.65
N LEU A 32 9.06 2.87 -16.37
CA LEU A 32 10.33 2.57 -15.75
C LEU A 32 10.22 1.23 -15.01
N THR A 33 10.95 0.22 -15.48
CA THR A 33 10.90 -1.14 -14.95
C THR A 33 12.26 -1.81 -14.97
N ARG A 34 12.52 -2.76 -14.06
CA ARG A 34 13.81 -3.47 -13.99
C ARG A 34 14.05 -4.39 -15.19
N HIS A 35 13.00 -4.87 -15.85
CA HIS A 35 13.03 -5.84 -16.93
C HIS A 35 12.27 -5.32 -18.17
N PRO A 36 12.74 -4.24 -18.81
CA PRO A 36 12.09 -3.66 -20.00
C PRO A 36 12.03 -4.63 -21.18
N GLU A 37 12.96 -5.57 -21.27
CA GLU A 37 13.04 -6.60 -22.33
C GLU A 37 11.86 -7.57 -22.33
N HIS A 38 11.13 -7.69 -21.21
CA HIS A 38 9.95 -8.54 -21.10
C HIS A 38 8.65 -7.83 -21.49
N TRP A 39 8.71 -6.53 -21.83
CA TRP A 39 7.53 -5.73 -22.10
C TRP A 39 7.34 -5.46 -23.59
N GLN A 40 6.10 -5.53 -24.03
CA GLN A 40 5.66 -5.09 -25.35
C GLN A 40 5.15 -3.65 -25.29
N ARG A 41 5.38 -2.87 -26.35
CA ARG A 41 4.82 -1.50 -26.46
C ARG A 41 3.30 -1.48 -26.49
N GLN A 42 2.69 -2.49 -27.07
CA GLN A 42 1.24 -2.71 -27.08
C GLN A 42 0.86 -3.56 -25.86
N LEU A 43 0.22 -2.93 -24.86
CA LEU A 43 -0.24 -3.60 -23.64
C LEU A 43 -1.74 -3.86 -23.74
N THR A 44 -2.14 -5.10 -23.57
CA THR A 44 -3.52 -5.56 -23.66
C THR A 44 -4.17 -5.59 -22.29
N ILE A 45 -5.31 -4.91 -22.12
CA ILE A 45 -6.11 -4.93 -20.89
C ILE A 45 -7.49 -5.50 -21.16
N ARG A 46 -7.85 -6.55 -20.45
CA ARG A 46 -9.23 -7.03 -20.37
C ARG A 46 -9.97 -6.18 -19.34
N MET A 47 -11.03 -5.51 -19.80
CA MET A 47 -11.83 -4.60 -18.99
C MET A 47 -12.88 -5.37 -18.18
N PRO A 48 -13.46 -4.80 -17.10
CA PRO A 48 -14.47 -5.47 -16.28
C PRO A 48 -15.73 -5.86 -17.06
N GLU A 49 -16.05 -5.11 -18.10
CA GLU A 49 -17.20 -5.35 -19.00
C GLU A 49 -16.98 -6.53 -19.94
N GLY A 50 -15.76 -7.11 -19.98
CA GLY A 50 -15.38 -8.27 -20.77
C GLY A 50 -14.73 -7.94 -22.11
N ASP A 51 -14.74 -6.68 -22.55
CA ASP A 51 -14.03 -6.26 -23.76
C ASP A 51 -12.51 -6.18 -23.51
N THR A 52 -11.76 -6.27 -24.58
CA THR A 52 -10.29 -6.19 -24.55
C THR A 52 -9.84 -4.95 -25.30
N ARG A 53 -9.00 -4.14 -24.68
CA ARG A 53 -8.46 -2.92 -25.27
C ARG A 53 -6.93 -2.96 -25.25
N GLN A 54 -6.32 -2.21 -26.18
CA GLN A 54 -4.86 -2.07 -26.26
C GLN A 54 -4.45 -0.62 -26.13
N GLY A 55 -3.39 -0.41 -25.33
CA GLY A 55 -2.75 0.89 -25.16
C GLY A 55 -1.29 0.83 -25.56
N GLU A 56 -0.79 1.90 -26.15
CA GLU A 56 0.62 2.00 -26.58
C GLU A 56 1.44 2.73 -25.52
N ILE A 57 2.57 2.12 -25.10
CA ILE A 57 3.56 2.70 -24.19
C ILE A 57 4.63 3.38 -25.05
N SER A 58 4.85 4.68 -24.83
CA SER A 58 5.79 5.48 -25.64
C SER A 58 7.23 5.04 -25.42
N VAL A 59 7.65 4.86 -24.16
CA VAL A 59 9.01 4.43 -23.79
C VAL A 59 8.94 3.39 -22.70
N ILE A 60 9.70 2.31 -22.83
CA ILE A 60 9.89 1.27 -21.82
C ILE A 60 11.39 1.15 -21.56
N THR A 61 11.82 1.39 -20.32
CA THR A 61 13.25 1.41 -19.99
C THR A 61 13.53 1.04 -18.53
N SER A 62 14.75 0.64 -18.25
CA SER A 62 15.31 0.54 -16.90
C SER A 62 16.18 1.74 -16.52
N ARG A 63 16.33 2.74 -17.40
CA ARG A 63 17.19 3.91 -17.23
C ARG A 63 16.36 5.17 -16.93
N PRO A 64 16.35 5.66 -15.68
CA PRO A 64 15.56 6.85 -15.30
C PRO A 64 15.87 8.08 -16.14
N ALA A 65 17.13 8.25 -16.54
CA ALA A 65 17.58 9.38 -17.38
C ALA A 65 16.81 9.53 -18.70
N GLU A 66 16.18 8.46 -19.20
CA GLU A 66 15.45 8.50 -20.48
C GLU A 66 14.01 8.97 -20.33
N VAL A 67 13.41 8.86 -19.15
CA VAL A 67 11.96 9.12 -18.95
C VAL A 67 11.68 10.17 -17.88
N ILE A 68 12.44 10.21 -16.78
CA ILE A 68 12.17 11.10 -15.66
C ILE A 68 12.35 12.59 -16.00
N PRO A 69 13.41 13.03 -16.76
CA PRO A 69 13.58 14.45 -17.08
C PRO A 69 12.44 15.06 -17.89
N THR A 70 11.68 14.25 -18.59
CA THR A 70 10.57 14.71 -19.41
C THR A 70 9.21 14.52 -18.75
N ALA A 71 9.11 13.73 -17.67
CA ALA A 71 7.84 13.45 -17.01
C ALA A 71 7.26 14.69 -16.29
N ASP A 72 5.96 14.88 -16.41
CA ASP A 72 5.19 15.84 -15.64
C ASP A 72 4.69 15.20 -14.35
N ILE A 73 4.41 13.90 -14.39
CA ILE A 73 3.99 13.06 -13.27
C ILE A 73 4.82 11.77 -13.25
N VAL A 74 5.36 11.43 -12.09
CA VAL A 74 5.99 10.13 -11.81
C VAL A 74 5.11 9.40 -10.80
N LEU A 75 4.64 8.19 -11.14
CA LEU A 75 3.70 7.43 -10.34
C LEU A 75 4.27 6.06 -9.96
N LEU A 76 4.51 5.86 -8.66
CA LEU A 76 5.06 4.63 -8.12
C LEU A 76 3.95 3.61 -7.88
N CYS A 77 4.03 2.47 -8.55
CA CYS A 77 3.18 1.28 -8.37
C CYS A 77 4.00 0.15 -7.74
N LEU A 78 4.56 0.41 -6.55
CA LEU A 78 5.59 -0.38 -5.91
C LEU A 78 5.17 -0.83 -4.50
N PRO A 79 5.67 -1.97 -4.00
CA PRO A 79 5.56 -2.35 -2.60
C PRO A 79 6.44 -1.45 -1.72
N GLY A 80 6.16 -1.42 -0.40
CA GLY A 80 6.83 -0.56 0.57
C GLY A 80 8.36 -0.66 0.54
N PHE A 81 8.88 -1.88 0.46
CA PHE A 81 10.33 -2.14 0.46
C PHE A 81 11.09 -1.58 -0.76
N SER A 82 10.39 -1.25 -1.84
CA SER A 82 11.00 -0.68 -3.07
C SER A 82 10.87 0.83 -3.16
N ILE A 83 10.07 1.48 -2.31
CA ILE A 83 9.79 2.92 -2.40
C ILE A 83 11.07 3.75 -2.23
N ARG A 84 11.84 3.49 -1.16
CA ARG A 84 13.05 4.26 -0.84
C ARG A 84 14.09 4.16 -1.96
N GLU A 85 14.36 2.95 -2.43
CA GLU A 85 15.31 2.69 -3.52
C GLU A 85 14.91 3.42 -4.81
N GLU A 86 13.63 3.31 -5.18
CA GLU A 86 13.11 3.97 -6.39
C GLU A 86 13.18 5.49 -6.30
N LEU A 87 12.83 6.08 -5.14
CA LEU A 87 12.96 7.52 -4.91
C LEU A 87 14.42 8.00 -5.03
N GLN A 88 15.38 7.25 -4.50
CA GLN A 88 16.80 7.53 -4.64
C GLN A 88 17.26 7.45 -6.10
N LEU A 89 16.74 6.46 -6.84
CA LEU A 89 17.08 6.22 -8.24
C LEU A 89 16.56 7.35 -9.15
N ILE A 90 15.34 7.83 -8.96
CA ILE A 90 14.73 8.87 -9.81
C ILE A 90 15.14 10.28 -9.41
N ARG A 91 15.49 10.53 -8.14
CA ARG A 91 15.80 11.86 -7.58
C ARG A 91 16.76 12.70 -8.44
N PRO A 92 17.91 12.18 -8.95
CA PRO A 92 18.86 12.97 -9.72
C PRO A 92 18.32 13.52 -11.04
N PHE A 93 17.22 12.94 -11.54
CA PHE A 93 16.64 13.25 -12.85
C PHE A 93 15.33 14.04 -12.76
N LEU A 94 14.82 14.29 -11.54
CA LEU A 94 13.61 15.08 -11.33
C LEU A 94 13.85 16.54 -11.69
N ARG A 95 12.94 17.12 -12.45
CA ARG A 95 12.93 18.56 -12.71
C ARG A 95 11.96 19.30 -11.77
N THR A 96 12.16 20.58 -11.62
CA THR A 96 11.22 21.44 -10.89
C THR A 96 9.81 21.33 -11.48
N GLY A 97 8.83 21.09 -10.63
CA GLY A 97 7.42 20.97 -11.02
C GLY A 97 6.97 19.56 -11.41
N THR A 98 7.87 18.57 -11.55
CA THR A 98 7.46 17.17 -11.69
C THR A 98 6.78 16.71 -10.40
N ALA A 99 5.53 16.25 -10.51
CA ALA A 99 4.81 15.67 -9.39
C ALA A 99 5.19 14.19 -9.20
N VAL A 100 5.50 13.79 -7.98
CA VAL A 100 5.84 12.40 -7.63
C VAL A 100 4.78 11.83 -6.72
N GLY A 101 4.25 10.66 -7.05
CA GLY A 101 3.18 10.04 -6.25
C GLY A 101 3.25 8.53 -6.15
N SER A 102 2.37 7.98 -5.32
CA SER A 102 2.28 6.53 -5.09
C SER A 102 0.84 6.02 -5.06
N ILE A 103 0.66 4.83 -5.58
CA ILE A 103 -0.49 3.95 -5.38
C ILE A 103 0.01 2.70 -4.64
N VAL A 104 -0.26 2.53 -3.35
CA VAL A 104 -1.00 3.35 -2.38
C VAL A 104 -0.03 4.05 -1.42
N SER A 105 -0.53 5.05 -0.66
CA SER A 105 0.30 5.81 0.30
C SER A 105 0.69 5.01 1.55
N SER A 106 -0.07 3.98 1.89
CA SER A 106 0.20 3.12 3.06
C SER A 106 1.47 2.27 2.97
N THR A 107 2.24 2.42 1.90
CA THR A 107 3.59 1.86 1.72
C THR A 107 4.70 2.67 2.40
N GLY A 108 4.36 3.74 3.12
CA GLY A 108 5.33 4.66 3.71
C GLY A 108 5.80 5.78 2.77
N PHE A 109 5.22 5.88 1.59
CA PHE A 109 5.66 6.79 0.52
C PHE A 109 5.93 8.23 0.97
N PHE A 110 4.97 8.88 1.63
CA PHE A 110 5.14 10.29 2.03
C PHE A 110 6.28 10.49 3.01
N PHE A 111 6.49 9.56 3.93
CA PHE A 111 7.57 9.65 4.93
C PHE A 111 8.94 9.55 4.25
N GLU A 112 9.10 8.62 3.32
CA GLU A 112 10.33 8.46 2.53
C GLU A 112 10.54 9.62 1.55
N ALA A 113 9.50 10.05 0.85
CA ALA A 113 9.59 11.10 -0.14
C ALA A 113 9.94 12.47 0.47
N GLN A 114 9.38 12.80 1.63
CA GLN A 114 9.70 14.05 2.35
C GLN A 114 11.15 14.07 2.87
N GLU A 115 11.73 12.91 3.18
CA GLU A 115 13.13 12.79 3.60
C GLU A 115 14.09 12.91 2.40
N LEU A 116 13.73 12.28 1.27
CA LEU A 116 14.65 12.07 0.16
C LEU A 116 14.54 13.12 -0.93
N LEU A 117 13.35 13.64 -1.20
CA LEU A 117 13.12 14.56 -2.32
C LEU A 117 13.19 16.02 -1.86
N PRO A 118 13.51 16.97 -2.79
CA PRO A 118 13.47 18.40 -2.49
C PRO A 118 12.09 18.82 -1.96
N ALA A 119 12.06 19.72 -0.97
CA ALA A 119 10.83 20.24 -0.38
C ALA A 119 9.91 20.99 -1.38
N THR A 120 10.41 21.28 -2.59
CA THR A 120 9.66 21.88 -3.69
C THR A 120 9.08 20.87 -4.67
N THR A 121 9.29 19.57 -4.45
CA THR A 121 8.72 18.50 -5.28
C THR A 121 7.25 18.29 -4.89
N PRO A 122 6.28 18.53 -5.78
CA PRO A 122 4.88 18.21 -5.48
C PRO A 122 4.74 16.71 -5.23
N LEU A 123 4.17 16.34 -4.08
CA LEU A 123 3.92 14.96 -3.68
C LEU A 123 2.44 14.66 -3.70
N PHE A 124 2.05 13.47 -4.18
CA PHE A 124 0.67 12.99 -4.06
C PHE A 124 0.62 11.50 -3.76
N GLY A 125 -0.49 11.07 -3.17
CA GLY A 125 -0.63 9.65 -2.89
C GLY A 125 -2.07 9.25 -2.64
N PHE A 126 -2.47 8.11 -3.22
CA PHE A 126 -3.82 7.60 -3.11
C PHE A 126 -4.00 6.78 -1.82
N GLN A 127 -5.18 6.90 -1.23
CA GLN A 127 -5.56 6.13 -0.05
C GLN A 127 -5.73 4.64 -0.36
N ARG A 128 -6.29 4.34 -1.53
CA ARG A 128 -6.59 2.98 -2.00
C ARG A 128 -6.18 2.82 -3.46
N VAL A 129 -6.02 1.57 -3.91
CA VAL A 129 -5.81 1.26 -5.32
C VAL A 129 -7.04 1.68 -6.14
N PRO A 130 -6.87 2.32 -7.31
CA PRO A 130 -7.99 2.67 -8.18
C PRO A 130 -8.65 1.44 -8.82
N PHE A 131 -7.89 0.37 -9.00
CA PHE A 131 -8.31 -0.82 -9.74
C PHE A 131 -8.03 -2.10 -8.97
N ILE A 132 -8.87 -3.13 -9.19
CA ILE A 132 -8.52 -4.51 -8.88
C ILE A 132 -7.79 -5.04 -10.11
N ALA A 133 -6.51 -5.36 -9.96
CA ALA A 133 -5.60 -5.65 -11.05
C ALA A 133 -4.98 -7.05 -10.94
N ARG A 134 -4.88 -7.75 -12.07
CA ARG A 134 -4.19 -9.04 -12.17
C ARG A 134 -3.42 -9.14 -13.49
N THR A 135 -2.13 -9.38 -13.44
CA THR A 135 -1.33 -9.70 -14.62
C THR A 135 -1.64 -11.12 -15.09
N THR A 136 -1.97 -11.26 -16.36
CA THR A 136 -2.24 -12.55 -17.01
C THR A 136 -1.05 -13.02 -17.84
N ALA A 137 -0.36 -12.08 -18.52
CA ALA A 137 0.90 -12.34 -19.20
C ALA A 137 1.84 -11.16 -18.93
N TYR A 138 2.96 -11.42 -18.25
CA TYR A 138 3.88 -10.36 -17.83
C TYR A 138 4.37 -9.52 -19.02
N GLY A 139 4.28 -8.20 -18.90
CA GLY A 139 4.67 -7.25 -19.93
C GLY A 139 3.79 -7.21 -21.18
N GLN A 140 2.69 -8.01 -21.24
CA GLN A 140 1.86 -8.15 -22.43
C GLN A 140 0.38 -7.95 -22.17
N ALA A 141 -0.15 -8.52 -21.07
CA ALA A 141 -1.57 -8.49 -20.78
C ALA A 141 -1.90 -8.52 -19.29
N ALA A 142 -2.98 -7.84 -18.92
CA ALA A 142 -3.51 -7.85 -17.57
C ALA A 142 -5.05 -7.72 -17.58
N ASP A 143 -5.66 -8.11 -16.44
CA ASP A 143 -7.08 -7.95 -16.19
C ASP A 143 -7.30 -6.77 -15.24
N LEU A 144 -8.14 -5.83 -15.66
CA LEU A 144 -8.79 -4.86 -14.81
C LEU A 144 -10.11 -5.47 -14.34
N LEU A 145 -10.15 -5.98 -13.11
CA LEU A 145 -11.29 -6.74 -12.59
C LEU A 145 -12.38 -5.87 -11.95
N GLY A 146 -12.10 -4.59 -11.72
CA GLY A 146 -13.06 -3.65 -11.15
C GLY A 146 -12.46 -2.29 -10.87
N TYR A 147 -13.32 -1.27 -10.83
CA TYR A 147 -13.00 0.11 -10.52
C TYR A 147 -13.41 0.46 -9.09
N LYS A 148 -12.73 1.43 -8.49
CA LYS A 148 -13.25 2.13 -7.33
C LYS A 148 -14.23 3.22 -7.79
N PRO A 149 -15.36 3.40 -7.09
CA PRO A 149 -16.34 4.43 -7.46
C PRO A 149 -15.84 5.85 -7.20
N SER A 150 -14.86 6.00 -6.30
CA SER A 150 -14.20 7.25 -5.98
C SER A 150 -12.81 7.00 -5.43
N LEU A 151 -11.93 8.01 -5.53
CA LEU A 151 -10.58 7.99 -4.99
C LEU A 151 -10.41 9.10 -3.96
N ASN A 152 -9.59 8.83 -2.95
CA ASN A 152 -9.10 9.83 -2.02
C ASN A 152 -7.60 10.02 -2.25
N VAL A 153 -7.16 11.27 -2.38
CA VAL A 153 -5.75 11.62 -2.60
C VAL A 153 -5.31 12.69 -1.62
N ALA A 154 -4.12 12.57 -1.07
CA ALA A 154 -3.45 13.67 -0.41
C ALA A 154 -2.38 14.25 -1.33
N ILE A 155 -2.20 15.56 -1.25
CA ILE A 155 -1.25 16.32 -2.06
C ILE A 155 -0.49 17.25 -1.13
N GLU A 156 0.85 17.22 -1.22
CA GLU A 156 1.74 18.01 -0.37
C GLU A 156 2.80 18.76 -1.21
N GLN A 157 3.46 19.72 -0.60
CA GLN A 157 4.60 20.48 -1.18
C GLN A 157 4.27 21.21 -2.48
N THR A 158 3.02 21.64 -2.65
CA THR A 158 2.58 22.49 -3.75
C THR A 158 1.50 23.47 -3.29
N ALA A 159 1.48 24.65 -3.87
CA ALA A 159 0.43 25.66 -3.62
C ALA A 159 -0.89 25.31 -4.36
N ASP A 160 -0.81 24.61 -5.49
CA ASP A 160 -1.97 24.31 -6.34
C ASP A 160 -2.40 22.83 -6.20
N LYS A 161 -2.79 22.47 -4.97
CA LYS A 161 -3.29 21.12 -4.68
C LYS A 161 -4.55 20.76 -5.48
N ALA A 162 -5.44 21.73 -5.67
CA ALA A 162 -6.72 21.53 -6.36
C ALA A 162 -6.50 21.17 -7.83
N ARG A 163 -5.58 21.85 -8.52
CA ARG A 163 -5.25 21.58 -9.91
C ARG A 163 -4.68 20.17 -10.08
N LEU A 164 -3.71 19.77 -9.23
CA LEU A 164 -3.15 18.43 -9.30
C LEU A 164 -4.22 17.36 -9.01
N CYS A 165 -5.12 17.60 -8.04
CA CYS A 165 -6.25 16.71 -7.76
C CYS A 165 -7.15 16.54 -9.00
N SER A 166 -7.56 17.63 -9.64
CA SER A 166 -8.35 17.59 -10.87
C SER A 166 -7.63 16.88 -12.03
N THR A 167 -6.31 17.06 -12.12
CA THR A 167 -5.51 16.33 -13.11
C THR A 167 -5.55 14.82 -12.87
N LEU A 168 -5.40 14.38 -11.61
CA LEU A 168 -5.46 12.96 -11.26
C LEU A 168 -6.87 12.39 -11.50
N GLU A 169 -7.92 13.15 -11.17
CA GLU A 169 -9.31 12.80 -11.48
C GLU A 169 -9.52 12.54 -12.98
N GLN A 170 -9.01 13.44 -13.84
CA GLN A 170 -9.08 13.30 -15.28
C GLN A 170 -8.31 12.07 -15.77
N LEU A 171 -7.08 11.86 -15.29
CA LEU A 171 -6.24 10.71 -15.70
C LEU A 171 -6.85 9.36 -15.32
N PHE A 172 -7.47 9.26 -14.16
CA PHE A 172 -8.07 8.00 -13.68
C PHE A 172 -9.56 7.85 -14.02
N HIS A 173 -10.18 8.87 -14.65
CA HIS A 173 -11.61 8.87 -14.99
C HIS A 173 -12.50 8.52 -13.78
N THR A 174 -12.07 8.93 -12.57
CA THR A 174 -12.71 8.55 -11.32
C THR A 174 -12.81 9.75 -10.40
N PRO A 175 -14.00 10.09 -9.86
CA PRO A 175 -14.15 11.18 -8.91
C PRO A 175 -13.13 11.12 -7.81
N THR A 176 -12.36 12.19 -7.62
CA THR A 176 -11.21 12.22 -6.71
C THR A 176 -11.35 13.32 -5.68
N THR A 177 -11.34 12.96 -4.40
CA THR A 177 -11.46 13.87 -3.27
C THR A 177 -10.07 14.17 -2.69
N LEU A 178 -9.76 15.47 -2.57
CA LEU A 178 -8.56 15.94 -1.89
C LEU A 178 -8.74 15.81 -0.38
N MET A 179 -7.84 15.05 0.25
CA MET A 179 -7.80 14.86 1.69
C MET A 179 -7.05 16.02 2.37
N GLN A 180 -7.33 16.25 3.65
CA GLN A 180 -6.73 17.33 4.42
C GLN A 180 -5.21 17.16 4.57
N SER A 181 -4.74 15.94 4.82
CA SER A 181 -3.34 15.66 5.01
C SER A 181 -2.93 14.27 4.48
N TYR A 182 -1.64 14.09 4.28
CA TYR A 182 -1.11 12.79 3.86
C TYR A 182 -1.25 11.68 4.92
N TYR A 183 -1.44 12.04 6.18
CA TYR A 183 -1.71 11.05 7.24
C TYR A 183 -3.03 10.30 6.99
N GLU A 184 -4.07 10.99 6.48
CA GLU A 184 -5.37 10.38 6.20
C GLU A 184 -5.32 9.31 5.10
N VAL A 185 -4.36 9.41 4.17
CA VAL A 185 -4.17 8.40 3.12
C VAL A 185 -3.12 7.35 3.48
N SER A 186 -2.17 7.69 4.34
CA SER A 186 -1.07 6.79 4.72
C SER A 186 -1.42 5.86 5.88
N LEU A 187 -2.23 6.32 6.85
CA LEU A 187 -2.51 5.59 8.10
C LEU A 187 -3.90 4.93 8.15
N THR A 188 -4.69 5.02 7.09
CA THR A 188 -6.05 4.47 7.04
C THR A 188 -6.12 2.94 6.86
N ASN A 189 -4.99 2.28 6.56
CA ASN A 189 -4.96 0.84 6.42
C ASN A 189 -4.90 0.17 7.81
N SER A 190 -5.86 -0.71 8.12
CA SER A 190 -5.91 -1.43 9.38
C SER A 190 -4.88 -2.56 9.49
N ASN A 191 -4.37 -3.08 8.37
CA ASN A 191 -3.44 -4.22 8.35
C ASN A 191 -2.23 -4.07 9.27
N PRO A 192 -1.61 -2.87 9.40
CA PRO A 192 -0.47 -2.64 10.30
C PRO A 192 -0.71 -2.96 11.78
N ILE A 193 -1.95 -2.94 12.26
CA ILE A 193 -2.30 -3.35 13.63
C ILE A 193 -3.06 -4.67 13.64
N LEU A 194 -3.88 -4.95 12.63
CA LEU A 194 -4.69 -6.16 12.50
C LEU A 194 -3.81 -7.42 12.39
N HIS A 195 -2.93 -7.46 11.40
CA HIS A 195 -2.10 -8.64 11.17
C HIS A 195 -1.08 -8.88 12.29
N PRO A 196 -0.30 -7.88 12.75
CA PRO A 196 0.64 -8.06 13.85
C PRO A 196 -0.01 -8.53 15.15
N SER A 197 -1.23 -8.06 15.49
CA SER A 197 -1.94 -8.53 16.69
C SER A 197 -2.24 -10.03 16.61
N ARG A 198 -2.69 -10.52 15.44
CA ARG A 198 -2.96 -11.94 15.23
C ARG A 198 -1.69 -12.78 15.25
N LEU A 199 -0.67 -12.36 14.50
CA LEU A 199 0.62 -13.07 14.41
C LEU A 199 1.30 -13.18 15.78
N TYR A 200 1.27 -12.09 16.56
CA TYR A 200 1.82 -12.08 17.91
C TYR A 200 1.10 -13.09 18.80
N THR A 201 -0.22 -13.09 18.83
CA THR A 201 -0.98 -14.01 19.69
C THR A 201 -0.82 -15.47 19.26
N MET A 202 -0.68 -15.74 17.97
CA MET A 202 -0.40 -17.09 17.46
C MET A 202 0.99 -17.60 17.85
N TRP A 203 2.02 -16.74 17.80
CA TRP A 203 3.41 -17.22 17.79
C TRP A 203 4.34 -16.52 18.79
N LYS A 204 3.82 -15.75 19.76
CA LYS A 204 4.65 -15.11 20.79
C LYS A 204 5.52 -16.10 21.56
N ASN A 205 5.03 -17.33 21.76
CA ASN A 205 5.73 -18.42 22.47
C ASN A 205 6.42 -19.43 21.53
N TRP A 206 6.32 -19.23 20.20
CA TRP A 206 6.96 -20.15 19.28
C TRP A 206 8.50 -20.01 19.32
N HIS A 207 9.18 -21.16 19.31
CA HIS A 207 10.63 -21.27 19.16
C HIS A 207 10.98 -22.42 18.22
N GLU A 208 12.23 -22.46 17.76
CA GLU A 208 12.74 -23.57 16.94
C GLU A 208 12.47 -24.92 17.62
N GLY A 209 12.05 -25.91 16.81
CA GLY A 209 11.66 -27.23 17.26
C GLY A 209 10.16 -27.41 17.47
N ILE A 210 9.36 -26.34 17.52
CA ILE A 210 7.89 -26.46 17.54
C ILE A 210 7.38 -26.58 16.11
N VAL A 211 6.78 -27.73 15.79
CA VAL A 211 6.10 -28.02 14.51
C VAL A 211 4.61 -28.20 14.79
N TYR A 212 3.78 -27.51 14.01
CA TYR A 212 2.33 -27.61 14.11
C TYR A 212 1.81 -28.67 13.15
N PRO A 213 0.91 -29.57 13.57
CA PRO A 213 0.38 -30.63 12.70
C PRO A 213 -0.55 -30.09 11.61
N VAL A 214 -1.16 -28.92 11.82
CA VAL A 214 -2.16 -28.31 10.94
C VAL A 214 -1.82 -26.82 10.75
N GLN A 215 -1.98 -26.34 9.53
CA GLN A 215 -1.91 -24.90 9.22
C GLN A 215 -3.28 -24.27 9.51
N PRO A 216 -3.41 -23.39 10.52
CA PRO A 216 -4.69 -22.82 10.89
C PRO A 216 -5.16 -21.79 9.87
N LYS A 217 -6.47 -21.55 9.84
CA LYS A 217 -7.05 -20.45 9.08
C LYS A 217 -6.85 -19.14 9.82
N PHE A 218 -6.32 -18.14 9.12
CA PHE A 218 -5.87 -16.90 9.74
C PHE A 218 -7.00 -16.13 10.41
N TYR A 219 -8.12 -15.97 9.71
CA TYR A 219 -9.27 -15.20 10.21
C TYR A 219 -10.38 -16.07 10.79
N GLU A 220 -10.70 -17.21 10.20
CA GLU A 220 -11.80 -18.07 10.68
C GLU A 220 -11.52 -18.65 12.07
N GLU A 221 -10.24 -18.77 12.43
CA GLU A 221 -9.78 -19.20 13.76
C GLU A 221 -9.26 -18.03 14.63
N TRP A 222 -9.71 -16.79 14.32
CA TRP A 222 -9.37 -15.60 15.11
C TRP A 222 -9.81 -15.76 16.57
N THR A 223 -9.07 -15.20 17.53
CA THR A 223 -9.33 -15.40 18.96
C THR A 223 -9.67 -14.08 19.66
N ASP A 224 -10.36 -14.18 20.81
CA ASP A 224 -10.67 -13.02 21.65
C ASP A 224 -9.39 -12.37 22.19
N GLU A 225 -8.33 -13.16 22.44
CA GLU A 225 -7.01 -12.62 22.79
C GLU A 225 -6.44 -11.73 21.68
N ALA A 226 -6.56 -12.16 20.41
CA ALA A 226 -6.10 -11.35 19.27
C ALA A 226 -6.96 -10.09 19.12
N SER A 227 -8.27 -10.16 19.34
CA SER A 227 -9.16 -9.00 19.32
C SER A 227 -8.85 -8.03 20.48
N ALA A 228 -8.61 -8.53 21.68
CA ALA A 228 -8.23 -7.68 22.82
C ALA A 228 -6.91 -6.94 22.57
N LEU A 229 -5.91 -7.64 22.00
CA LEU A 229 -4.64 -7.03 21.63
C LEU A 229 -4.82 -5.99 20.52
N LEU A 230 -5.60 -6.30 19.49
CA LEU A 230 -5.91 -5.37 18.40
C LEU A 230 -6.58 -4.09 18.91
N ILE A 231 -7.58 -4.21 19.80
CA ILE A 231 -8.25 -3.07 20.44
C ILE A 231 -7.26 -2.24 21.28
N ALA A 232 -6.34 -2.88 21.99
CA ALA A 232 -5.34 -2.18 22.78
C ALA A 232 -4.36 -1.38 21.87
N MET A 233 -3.91 -1.98 20.77
CA MET A 233 -3.08 -1.30 19.77
C MET A 233 -3.83 -0.17 19.08
N ASP A 234 -5.11 -0.38 18.76
CA ASP A 234 -5.95 0.66 18.15
C ASP A 234 -6.15 1.86 19.08
N ARG A 235 -6.36 1.64 20.38
CA ARG A 235 -6.47 2.73 21.36
C ARG A 235 -5.22 3.61 21.40
N GLU A 236 -4.04 3.00 21.37
CA GLU A 236 -2.77 3.72 21.28
C GLU A 236 -2.65 4.49 19.95
N PHE A 237 -3.06 3.87 18.84
CA PHE A 237 -3.08 4.50 17.53
C PHE A 237 -4.07 5.67 17.47
N GLN A 238 -5.27 5.56 18.03
CA GLN A 238 -6.25 6.65 18.08
C GLN A 238 -5.73 7.85 18.91
N GLN A 239 -4.97 7.61 19.99
CA GLN A 239 -4.30 8.70 20.72
C GLN A 239 -3.28 9.44 19.85
N LEU A 240 -2.53 8.73 19.02
CA LEU A 240 -1.65 9.37 18.03
C LEU A 240 -2.43 10.22 17.03
N LEU A 241 -3.56 9.73 16.52
CA LEU A 241 -4.37 10.47 15.55
C LEU A 241 -4.90 11.81 16.10
N GLN A 242 -5.11 11.93 17.42
CA GLN A 242 -5.57 13.19 18.04
C GLN A 242 -4.56 14.34 17.93
N VAL A 243 -3.27 14.02 17.77
CA VAL A 243 -2.20 15.03 17.65
C VAL A 243 -1.72 15.23 16.22
N LEU A 244 -2.17 14.39 15.30
CA LEU A 244 -1.87 14.51 13.86
C LEU A 244 -2.90 15.39 13.15
N PRO A 245 -2.53 16.06 12.04
CA PRO A 245 -3.45 16.87 11.25
C PRO A 245 -4.39 16.00 10.42
N VAL A 246 -5.22 15.21 11.06
CA VAL A 246 -6.27 14.38 10.44
C VAL A 246 -7.64 14.89 10.85
N ARG A 247 -8.63 14.80 9.96
CA ARG A 247 -10.00 15.15 10.32
C ARG A 247 -10.54 14.14 11.32
N GLU A 248 -11.24 14.62 12.33
CA GLU A 248 -11.94 13.77 13.28
C GLU A 248 -12.83 12.75 12.56
N GLY A 249 -12.74 11.49 12.94
CA GLY A 249 -13.49 10.38 12.33
C GLY A 249 -13.05 9.94 10.93
N SER A 250 -12.05 10.59 10.31
CA SER A 250 -11.56 10.17 8.97
C SER A 250 -10.88 8.79 8.98
N ILE A 251 -10.35 8.39 10.13
CA ILE A 251 -9.81 7.06 10.40
C ILE A 251 -10.58 6.51 11.61
N PRO A 252 -11.61 5.69 11.39
CA PRO A 252 -12.45 5.15 12.47
C PRO A 252 -11.67 4.19 13.37
N THR A 253 -12.16 4.00 14.58
CA THR A 253 -11.63 2.95 15.46
C THR A 253 -11.83 1.57 14.81
N ILE A 254 -11.04 0.59 15.22
CA ILE A 254 -11.22 -0.80 14.74
C ILE A 254 -12.62 -1.32 15.11
N LEU A 255 -13.14 -0.95 16.26
CA LEU A 255 -14.50 -1.37 16.68
C LEU A 255 -15.55 -0.77 15.75
N ASP A 256 -15.49 0.51 15.44
CA ASP A 256 -16.43 1.16 14.51
C ASP A 256 -16.30 0.59 13.10
N TYR A 257 -15.06 0.43 12.61
CA TYR A 257 -14.77 -0.09 11.26
C TYR A 257 -15.34 -1.51 11.05
N TYR A 258 -15.29 -2.36 12.08
CA TYR A 258 -15.82 -3.72 12.04
C TYR A 258 -17.20 -3.86 12.69
N GLU A 259 -17.92 -2.75 12.97
CA GLU A 259 -19.27 -2.76 13.54
C GLU A 259 -19.35 -3.65 14.79
N SER A 260 -18.42 -3.45 15.72
CA SER A 260 -18.25 -4.25 16.94
C SER A 260 -18.18 -3.36 18.17
N SER A 261 -18.44 -3.93 19.36
CA SER A 261 -18.43 -3.18 20.63
C SER A 261 -17.36 -3.64 21.62
N ASP A 262 -16.88 -4.87 21.45
CA ASP A 262 -15.92 -5.51 22.35
C ASP A 262 -15.08 -6.58 21.62
N ALA A 263 -14.17 -7.23 22.34
CA ALA A 263 -13.29 -8.25 21.78
C ALA A 263 -14.06 -9.47 21.24
N ALA A 264 -15.11 -9.90 21.92
CA ALA A 264 -15.89 -11.07 21.53
C ALA A 264 -16.72 -10.81 20.27
N SER A 265 -17.35 -9.64 20.16
CA SER A 265 -18.09 -9.22 18.96
C SER A 265 -17.15 -8.99 17.77
N LEU A 266 -15.97 -8.39 17.99
CA LEU A 266 -14.96 -8.22 16.97
C LEU A 266 -14.45 -9.58 16.45
N THR A 267 -14.21 -10.54 17.32
CA THR A 267 -13.82 -11.91 16.95
C THR A 267 -14.88 -12.55 16.06
N ARG A 268 -16.17 -12.48 16.46
CA ARG A 268 -17.28 -13.02 15.66
C ARG A 268 -17.36 -12.34 14.29
N LYS A 269 -17.22 -11.00 14.25
CA LYS A 269 -17.24 -10.23 13.01
C LYS A 269 -16.12 -10.66 12.07
N LEU A 270 -14.86 -10.68 12.51
CA LEU A 270 -13.71 -11.05 11.69
C LEU A 270 -13.84 -12.47 11.12
N ARG A 271 -14.31 -13.42 11.94
CA ARG A 271 -14.58 -14.81 11.51
C ARG A 271 -15.69 -14.92 10.44
N SER A 272 -16.63 -13.99 10.41
CA SER A 272 -17.80 -14.02 9.54
C SER A 272 -17.57 -13.37 8.16
N ILE A 273 -16.50 -12.58 7.98
CA ILE A 273 -16.25 -11.85 6.74
C ILE A 273 -15.97 -12.83 5.60
N GLN A 274 -16.84 -12.80 4.58
CA GLN A 274 -16.77 -13.75 3.47
C GLN A 274 -15.43 -13.66 2.70
N ALA A 275 -14.90 -12.44 2.53
CA ALA A 275 -13.63 -12.21 1.84
C ALA A 275 -12.41 -12.77 2.59
N PHE A 276 -12.55 -13.12 3.87
CA PHE A 276 -11.48 -13.67 4.70
C PHE A 276 -11.49 -15.19 4.79
N LYS A 277 -12.53 -15.83 4.26
CA LYS A 277 -12.68 -17.30 4.32
C LYS A 277 -11.59 -18.01 3.53
N GLY A 278 -11.11 -19.11 4.09
CA GLY A 278 -10.10 -19.97 3.48
C GLY A 278 -8.67 -19.44 3.53
N ILE A 279 -8.44 -18.20 4.02
CA ILE A 279 -7.10 -17.64 4.13
C ILE A 279 -6.32 -18.38 5.22
N LEU A 280 -5.25 -19.05 4.84
CA LEU A 280 -4.37 -19.78 5.75
C LEU A 280 -3.37 -18.85 6.44
N ALA A 281 -2.98 -19.18 7.67
CA ALA A 281 -1.91 -18.49 8.37
C ALA A 281 -0.57 -18.61 7.59
N PRO A 282 0.31 -17.59 7.64
CA PRO A 282 1.56 -17.63 6.89
C PRO A 282 2.55 -18.63 7.51
N MET A 283 2.55 -19.85 7.00
CA MET A 283 3.41 -20.95 7.45
C MET A 283 4.12 -21.65 6.29
N LYS A 284 5.25 -22.24 6.59
CA LYS A 284 6.03 -23.11 5.68
C LYS A 284 5.80 -24.57 6.03
N THR A 285 5.67 -25.42 5.02
CA THR A 285 5.66 -26.87 5.20
C THR A 285 7.06 -27.36 5.52
N VAL A 286 7.15 -28.21 6.54
CA VAL A 286 8.37 -28.90 6.96
C VAL A 286 8.06 -30.38 7.20
N GLU A 287 9.08 -31.19 7.46
CA GLU A 287 8.86 -32.58 7.88
C GLU A 287 8.02 -32.60 9.19
N GLY A 288 6.94 -33.35 9.18
CA GLY A 288 6.02 -33.48 10.32
C GLY A 288 4.96 -32.38 10.45
N GLY A 289 4.89 -31.39 9.55
CA GLY A 289 3.84 -30.37 9.61
C GLY A 289 4.23 -28.98 9.11
N PHE A 290 4.00 -27.95 9.93
CA PHE A 290 4.13 -26.55 9.55
C PHE A 290 4.87 -25.75 10.62
N VAL A 291 5.64 -24.74 10.16
CA VAL A 291 6.28 -23.73 11.02
C VAL A 291 5.91 -22.33 10.54
N PRO A 292 5.94 -21.30 11.40
CA PRO A 292 5.66 -19.92 10.98
C PRO A 292 6.59 -19.45 9.87
N ASP A 293 6.04 -18.78 8.86
CA ASP A 293 6.81 -18.12 7.80
C ASP A 293 7.04 -16.65 8.11
N PHE A 294 8.14 -16.35 8.79
CA PHE A 294 8.54 -14.98 9.10
C PHE A 294 9.04 -14.18 7.88
N SER A 295 9.17 -14.80 6.71
CA SER A 295 9.48 -14.13 5.44
C SER A 295 8.24 -13.78 4.63
N SER A 296 7.05 -14.11 5.11
CA SER A 296 5.79 -13.77 4.45
C SER A 296 5.53 -12.26 4.45
N ARG A 297 4.69 -11.80 3.51
CA ARG A 297 4.32 -10.38 3.39
C ARG A 297 3.68 -9.80 4.65
N TYR A 298 3.02 -10.61 5.46
CA TYR A 298 2.50 -10.19 6.77
C TYR A 298 3.60 -9.64 7.69
N PHE A 299 4.82 -10.16 7.57
CA PHE A 299 5.99 -9.70 8.33
C PHE A 299 6.79 -8.66 7.56
N THR A 300 7.04 -8.87 6.28
CA THR A 300 7.95 -8.02 5.49
C THR A 300 7.30 -6.72 4.98
N GLU A 301 5.97 -6.59 5.07
CA GLU A 301 5.23 -5.37 4.70
C GLU A 301 4.62 -4.68 5.93
N ASP A 302 3.78 -5.40 6.72
CA ASP A 302 2.97 -4.74 7.74
C ASP A 302 3.79 -4.28 8.96
N PHE A 303 4.88 -4.96 9.30
CA PHE A 303 5.76 -4.50 10.37
C PHE A 303 6.62 -3.30 9.94
N PRO A 304 7.48 -3.37 8.88
CA PRO A 304 8.39 -2.28 8.55
C PRO A 304 7.70 -1.07 7.91
N TYR A 305 6.71 -1.30 7.04
CA TYR A 305 6.05 -0.24 6.25
C TYR A 305 4.65 0.13 6.78
N GLY A 306 4.27 -0.41 7.92
CA GLY A 306 3.03 -0.14 8.61
C GLY A 306 3.24 0.17 10.08
N LEU A 307 3.38 -0.87 10.93
CA LEU A 307 3.46 -0.73 12.39
C LEU A 307 4.65 0.13 12.85
N ARG A 308 5.83 0.00 12.20
CA ARG A 308 7.01 0.83 12.47
C ARG A 308 6.74 2.31 12.21
N ILE A 309 6.00 2.63 11.14
CA ILE A 309 5.65 4.01 10.82
C ILE A 309 4.77 4.60 11.93
N ILE A 310 3.74 3.86 12.38
CA ILE A 310 2.89 4.28 13.51
C ILE A 310 3.76 4.52 14.75
N GLN A 311 4.65 3.58 15.09
CA GLN A 311 5.57 3.70 16.22
C GLN A 311 6.48 4.92 16.11
N GLN A 312 7.06 5.18 14.93
CA GLN A 312 7.95 6.33 14.70
C GLN A 312 7.19 7.65 14.83
N GLN A 313 5.96 7.74 14.30
CA GLN A 313 5.12 8.92 14.46
C GLN A 313 4.74 9.13 15.94
N ALA A 314 4.39 8.08 16.66
CA ALA A 314 4.10 8.16 18.08
C ALA A 314 5.31 8.70 18.88
N ARG A 315 6.51 8.20 18.60
CA ARG A 315 7.75 8.70 19.22
C ARG A 315 8.02 10.17 18.89
N LYS A 316 7.85 10.56 17.61
CA LYS A 316 8.02 11.95 17.16
C LYS A 316 7.09 12.91 17.89
N HIS A 317 5.87 12.49 18.19
CA HIS A 317 4.86 13.29 18.90
C HIS A 317 4.77 12.99 20.40
N GLN A 318 5.71 12.20 20.95
CA GLN A 318 5.79 11.85 22.36
C GLN A 318 4.55 11.15 22.93
N ILE A 319 3.85 10.38 22.08
CA ILE A 319 2.70 9.57 22.47
C ILE A 319 3.18 8.19 22.91
N PRO A 320 2.87 7.73 24.15
CA PRO A 320 3.23 6.39 24.59
C PRO A 320 2.42 5.32 23.88
N VAL A 321 3.10 4.31 23.33
CA VAL A 321 2.47 3.19 22.60
C VAL A 321 3.05 1.83 23.06
N PRO A 322 2.95 1.51 24.38
CA PRO A 322 3.61 0.34 24.96
C PRO A 322 3.17 -1.00 24.37
N THR A 323 1.92 -1.12 23.93
CA THR A 323 1.41 -2.35 23.31
C THR A 323 1.99 -2.50 21.90
N ILE A 324 2.01 -1.43 21.11
CA ILE A 324 2.62 -1.39 19.78
C ILE A 324 4.13 -1.64 19.89
N ASP A 325 4.81 -1.02 20.85
CA ASP A 325 6.25 -1.23 21.10
C ASP A 325 6.58 -2.70 21.39
N ARG A 326 5.77 -3.36 22.23
CA ARG A 326 5.92 -4.78 22.55
C ARG A 326 5.75 -5.68 21.33
N VAL A 327 4.71 -5.46 20.55
CA VAL A 327 4.42 -6.26 19.35
C VAL A 327 5.50 -6.01 18.28
N MET A 328 5.92 -4.76 18.10
CA MET A 328 6.99 -4.40 17.16
C MET A 328 8.33 -5.04 17.55
N ALA A 329 8.72 -4.97 18.83
CA ALA A 329 9.95 -5.59 19.32
C ALA A 329 9.97 -7.11 19.09
N TRP A 330 8.82 -7.78 19.27
CA TRP A 330 8.68 -9.19 18.97
C TRP A 330 8.85 -9.46 17.47
N GLY A 331 8.19 -8.68 16.60
CA GLY A 331 8.28 -8.83 15.14
C GLY A 331 9.72 -8.67 14.63
N ILE A 332 10.43 -7.63 15.09
CA ILE A 332 11.86 -7.41 14.76
C ILE A 332 12.71 -8.63 15.15
N LYS A 333 12.50 -9.16 16.38
CA LYS A 333 13.26 -10.34 16.85
C LYS A 333 13.01 -11.59 15.97
N LYS A 334 11.83 -11.72 15.36
CA LYS A 334 11.47 -12.90 14.53
C LYS A 334 11.92 -12.76 13.08
N THR A 335 12.03 -11.55 12.56
CA THR A 335 12.31 -11.27 11.15
C THR A 335 13.75 -10.83 10.88
N ALA A 336 14.53 -10.54 11.91
CA ALA A 336 15.85 -9.88 11.81
C ALA A 336 15.81 -8.53 11.04
N LEU A 337 14.66 -7.81 11.09
CA LEU A 337 14.41 -6.52 10.46
C LEU A 337 15.10 -5.34 11.19
#